data_6600ce048036fad52cd9656665466a98
#
_entry.id   6600ce048036fad52cd9656665466a98
#
_cell.length_a   1.000
_cell.length_b   1.000
_cell.length_c   1.000
_cell.angle_alpha   90.00
_cell.angle_beta   90.00
_cell.angle_gamma   90.00
#
_symmetry.space_group_name_H-M   'P 1'
#
loop_
_entity.id
_entity.type
_entity.pdbx_description
1 polymer ?
#
loop_
_entity_poly.entity_id
_entity_poly.type
_entity_poly.pdbx_seq_one_letter_code
_entity_poly.pdbx_strand_id
1 'polypeptide(L)'
;MRENHLKQSRSKPSKKKAKMGILGDGAALVENLVPTGLITAASKLVEAPLGLADVATRLVEALAINSITEKTRRGRRVIVKRRNLHSEQLSELTNLYFRMADIPIRFWSKVEEWQHWEVDCFEMLNGDRYRAYASGARCVVAEKLPGESIWEHLNRRTLTRRMLRAAATEFRRAHQFWSDHFRGCWSHGDGTSQNVIYNPSSNRARLIDFEIVHEKSLTRAARHADDLLVFLLDMVGIVSSRQWLPFSMTFLEAYGDAEVIAHLRKQLDLPGGLAWIWWGVRTNFTNPAKVKGRLANLSRAIAKSKFYGDAGSARVRNRRRPSISCQQIKPGIPKASSRTLAIKDRAKAVSPGIPRRLPTKT
;
A
#
# COMPACT_ATOMS: atom_id res chain seq x y z
N MET A 1 51.15 28.36 42.47
CA MET A 1 51.62 29.06 41.27
C MET A 1 52.22 28.06 40.29
N ARG A 2 51.51 27.74 39.23
CA ARG A 2 51.98 27.19 37.94
C ARG A 2 50.82 27.21 36.97
N GLU A 3 50.87 28.19 36.09
CA GLU A 3 49.96 28.31 34.94
C GLU A 3 50.35 27.26 33.89
N ASN A 4 49.34 26.55 33.31
CA ASN A 4 49.51 25.71 32.14
C ASN A 4 48.64 26.27 31.00
N HIS A 5 49.32 26.85 30.02
CA HIS A 5 48.76 27.28 28.72
C HIS A 5 48.32 26.06 27.90
N LEU A 6 47.05 25.95 27.59
CA LEU A 6 46.51 25.07 26.57
C LEU A 6 46.41 25.81 25.21
N LYS A 7 47.27 25.40 24.28
CA LYS A 7 47.24 25.84 22.87
C LYS A 7 46.04 25.22 22.16
N GLN A 8 45.11 26.06 21.71
CA GLN A 8 44.06 25.67 20.77
C GLN A 8 44.63 25.63 19.34
N SER A 9 44.63 24.44 18.72
CA SER A 9 44.88 24.25 17.30
C SER A 9 43.57 24.43 16.53
N ARG A 10 43.47 25.54 15.76
CA ARG A 10 42.40 25.77 14.79
C ARG A 10 42.72 25.02 13.50
N SER A 11 41.92 23.97 13.18
CA SER A 11 41.92 23.35 11.86
C SER A 11 40.97 24.09 10.92
N LYS A 12 41.51 24.50 9.75
CA LYS A 12 40.77 25.16 8.67
C LYS A 12 39.86 24.19 7.93
N PRO A 13 38.63 24.56 7.56
CA PRO A 13 37.76 23.68 6.73
C PRO A 13 38.20 23.73 5.26
N SER A 14 38.45 22.55 4.69
CA SER A 14 38.72 22.35 3.27
C SER A 14 37.45 22.56 2.45
N LYS A 15 37.44 23.54 1.54
CA LYS A 15 36.40 23.78 0.54
C LYS A 15 36.55 22.76 -0.61
N LYS A 16 35.87 21.61 -0.57
CA LYS A 16 35.60 20.79 -1.76
C LYS A 16 34.37 21.36 -2.48
N LYS A 17 34.62 21.99 -3.64
CA LYS A 17 33.58 22.35 -4.61
C LYS A 17 32.96 21.06 -5.19
N ALA A 18 31.75 20.73 -4.80
CA ALA A 18 30.93 19.72 -5.49
C ALA A 18 30.38 20.36 -6.79
N LYS A 19 30.78 19.87 -7.94
CA LYS A 19 30.09 20.09 -9.21
C LYS A 19 28.75 19.38 -9.17
N MET A 20 27.68 20.14 -9.00
CA MET A 20 26.30 19.63 -9.10
C MET A 20 25.92 19.60 -10.58
N GLY A 21 25.96 18.39 -11.16
CA GLY A 21 25.39 18.14 -12.48
C GLY A 21 23.86 18.17 -12.39
N ILE A 22 23.26 18.97 -13.25
CA ILE A 22 21.81 19.05 -13.45
C ILE A 22 21.37 17.73 -14.11
N LEU A 23 20.87 16.77 -13.32
CA LEU A 23 20.05 15.68 -13.79
C LEU A 23 18.64 15.93 -13.22
N GLY A 24 17.67 15.94 -14.16
CA GLY A 24 16.38 16.53 -13.98
C GLY A 24 15.53 15.97 -12.84
N ASP A 25 14.60 16.81 -12.38
CA ASP A 25 13.62 16.62 -11.30
C ASP A 25 12.70 15.38 -11.39
N GLY A 26 12.87 14.51 -12.38
CA GLY A 26 12.13 13.27 -12.53
C GLY A 26 12.63 12.09 -11.68
N ALA A 27 13.93 12.04 -11.36
CA ALA A 27 14.53 10.93 -10.63
C ALA A 27 14.19 10.96 -9.12
N ALA A 28 14.14 12.15 -8.53
CA ALA A 28 13.84 12.33 -7.11
C ALA A 28 12.38 11.95 -6.73
N LEU A 29 11.45 12.01 -7.70
CA LEU A 29 10.05 11.60 -7.47
C LEU A 29 9.86 10.08 -7.52
N VAL A 30 10.70 9.37 -8.27
CA VAL A 30 10.65 7.90 -8.35
C VAL A 30 11.21 7.26 -7.08
N GLU A 31 12.24 7.84 -6.46
CA GLU A 31 12.81 7.35 -5.20
C GLU A 31 11.84 7.40 -4.01
N ASN A 32 10.87 8.30 -4.03
CA ASN A 32 9.87 8.41 -2.95
C ASN A 32 8.64 7.51 -3.13
N LEU A 33 8.49 6.84 -4.26
CA LEU A 33 7.30 6.05 -4.62
C LEU A 33 7.56 4.56 -4.77
N VAL A 34 8.80 4.17 -5.00
CA VAL A 34 9.23 2.77 -4.81
C VAL A 34 9.59 2.63 -3.34
N PRO A 35 9.04 1.66 -2.61
CA PRO A 35 9.41 1.44 -1.21
C PRO A 35 10.93 1.42 -1.09
N THR A 36 11.50 2.33 -0.30
CA THR A 36 12.96 2.36 -0.05
C THR A 36 13.44 0.99 0.47
N GLY A 37 12.52 0.24 1.12
CA GLY A 37 12.68 -1.16 1.46
C GLY A 37 12.87 -2.09 0.26
N LEU A 38 12.24 -1.83 -0.87
CA LEU A 38 12.36 -2.63 -2.09
C LEU A 38 13.69 -2.37 -2.81
N ILE A 39 14.14 -1.11 -2.87
CA ILE A 39 15.47 -0.78 -3.43
C ILE A 39 16.58 -1.32 -2.54
N THR A 40 16.45 -1.18 -1.21
CA THR A 40 17.38 -1.74 -0.23
C THR A 40 17.33 -3.28 -0.22
N ALA A 41 16.18 -3.87 -0.51
CA ALA A 41 15.99 -5.29 -0.66
C ALA A 41 16.67 -5.84 -1.93
N ALA A 42 16.53 -5.16 -3.06
CA ALA A 42 17.21 -5.54 -4.30
C ALA A 42 18.73 -5.51 -4.13
N SER A 43 19.30 -4.52 -3.46
CA SER A 43 20.74 -4.45 -3.20
C SER A 43 21.26 -5.54 -2.25
N LYS A 44 20.45 -6.00 -1.29
CA LYS A 44 20.81 -7.14 -0.40
C LYS A 44 20.64 -8.51 -1.06
N LEU A 45 19.85 -8.62 -2.11
CA LEU A 45 19.64 -9.85 -2.88
C LEU A 45 20.78 -10.11 -3.89
N VAL A 46 21.60 -9.11 -4.18
CA VAL A 46 22.82 -9.30 -4.99
C VAL A 46 23.80 -10.28 -4.35
N GLU A 47 23.71 -10.49 -3.04
CA GLU A 47 24.50 -11.49 -2.29
C GLU A 47 23.87 -12.90 -2.27
N ALA A 48 22.66 -13.08 -2.84
CA ALA A 48 21.98 -14.35 -2.91
C ALA A 48 22.46 -15.19 -4.14
N PRO A 49 22.29 -16.54 -4.13
CA PRO A 49 22.58 -17.36 -5.31
C PRO A 49 21.93 -16.77 -6.56
N LEU A 50 22.71 -16.67 -7.65
CA LEU A 50 22.37 -15.95 -8.90
C LEU A 50 20.92 -16.14 -9.41
N GLY A 51 20.32 -17.32 -9.24
CA GLY A 51 18.94 -17.60 -9.66
C GLY A 51 17.85 -16.95 -8.79
N LEU A 52 18.10 -16.75 -7.50
CA LEU A 52 17.16 -16.11 -6.57
C LEU A 52 17.19 -14.58 -6.70
N ALA A 53 18.35 -14.00 -6.99
CA ALA A 53 18.51 -12.57 -7.25
C ALA A 53 17.73 -12.14 -8.50
N ASP A 54 17.77 -12.91 -9.58
CA ASP A 54 17.03 -12.66 -10.82
C ASP A 54 15.51 -12.70 -10.59
N VAL A 55 15.02 -13.69 -9.87
CA VAL A 55 13.59 -13.79 -9.54
C VAL A 55 13.15 -12.62 -8.67
N ALA A 56 13.94 -12.23 -7.69
CA ALA A 56 13.61 -11.12 -6.81
C ALA A 56 13.73 -9.77 -7.53
N THR A 57 14.71 -9.57 -8.41
CA THR A 57 14.80 -8.36 -9.23
C THR A 57 13.58 -8.23 -10.15
N ARG A 58 13.19 -9.31 -10.83
CA ARG A 58 11.98 -9.32 -11.67
C ARG A 58 10.70 -9.13 -10.86
N LEU A 59 10.64 -9.64 -9.64
CA LEU A 59 9.54 -9.39 -8.71
C LEU A 59 9.47 -7.89 -8.31
N VAL A 60 10.61 -7.27 -8.04
CA VAL A 60 10.71 -5.84 -7.74
C VAL A 60 10.32 -4.99 -8.95
N GLU A 61 10.77 -5.38 -10.16
CA GLU A 61 10.37 -4.73 -11.41
C GLU A 61 8.87 -4.90 -11.69
N ALA A 62 8.30 -6.07 -11.38
CA ALA A 62 6.87 -6.31 -11.47
C ALA A 62 6.05 -5.47 -10.49
N LEU A 63 6.62 -5.15 -9.32
CA LEU A 63 6.00 -4.23 -8.37
C LEU A 63 6.02 -2.77 -8.86
N ALA A 64 6.87 -2.42 -9.82
CA ALA A 64 6.84 -1.14 -10.54
C ALA A 64 5.86 -1.16 -11.74
N ILE A 65 4.75 -1.89 -11.62
CA ILE A 65 3.71 -2.03 -12.65
C ILE A 65 3.12 -0.67 -13.03
N ASN A 66 3.05 0.24 -12.06
CA ASN A 66 2.46 1.56 -12.22
C ASN A 66 3.48 2.68 -12.03
N SER A 67 3.31 3.75 -12.78
CA SER A 67 3.87 5.07 -12.46
C SER A 67 2.83 5.92 -11.75
N ILE A 68 3.23 6.59 -10.67
CA ILE A 68 2.35 7.42 -9.85
C ILE A 68 2.86 8.86 -9.91
N THR A 69 1.97 9.81 -10.19
CA THR A 69 2.30 11.25 -10.21
C THR A 69 1.23 12.05 -9.51
N GLU A 70 1.64 13.05 -8.74
CA GLU A 70 0.71 14.02 -8.17
C GLU A 70 0.52 15.19 -9.14
N LYS A 71 -0.73 15.61 -9.32
CA LYS A 71 -1.10 16.75 -10.18
C LYS A 71 -2.17 17.60 -9.53
N THR A 72 -2.32 18.83 -10.01
CA THR A 72 -3.46 19.68 -9.67
C THR A 72 -4.41 19.73 -10.85
N ARG A 73 -5.68 19.36 -10.64
CA ARG A 73 -6.74 19.46 -11.64
C ARG A 73 -7.91 20.25 -11.05
N ARG A 74 -8.31 21.33 -11.71
CA ARG A 74 -9.44 22.19 -11.27
C ARG A 74 -9.32 22.62 -9.81
N GLY A 75 -8.10 22.98 -9.36
CA GLY A 75 -7.83 23.40 -7.97
C GLY A 75 -7.76 22.28 -6.94
N ARG A 76 -7.95 21.01 -7.33
CA ARG A 76 -7.83 19.85 -6.45
C ARG A 76 -6.56 19.08 -6.72
N ARG A 77 -5.90 18.60 -5.66
CA ARG A 77 -4.77 17.69 -5.77
C ARG A 77 -5.28 16.30 -6.11
N VAL A 78 -4.70 15.70 -7.13
CA VAL A 78 -5.06 14.35 -7.59
C VAL A 78 -3.81 13.49 -7.72
N ILE A 79 -3.97 12.21 -7.50
CA ILE A 79 -2.99 11.17 -7.79
C ILE A 79 -3.37 10.55 -9.13
N VAL A 80 -2.42 10.53 -10.04
CA VAL A 80 -2.56 9.89 -11.36
C VAL A 80 -1.72 8.63 -11.35
N LYS A 81 -2.36 7.49 -11.37
CA LYS A 81 -1.76 6.16 -11.44
C LYS A 81 -1.87 5.66 -12.88
N ARG A 82 -0.75 5.36 -13.51
CA ARG A 82 -0.69 4.89 -14.90
C ARG A 82 0.01 3.55 -14.99
N ARG A 83 -0.60 2.57 -15.59
CA ARG A 83 0.02 1.29 -15.91
C ARG A 83 1.04 1.41 -17.04
N ASN A 84 2.21 0.82 -16.84
CA ASN A 84 3.29 0.75 -17.80
C ASN A 84 2.91 -0.17 -18.98
N LEU A 85 3.60 -0.05 -20.12
CA LEU A 85 3.28 -0.79 -21.35
C LEU A 85 3.33 -2.32 -21.15
N HIS A 86 4.28 -2.81 -20.38
CA HIS A 86 4.50 -4.24 -20.12
C HIS A 86 3.83 -4.74 -18.82
N SER A 87 2.91 -3.96 -18.25
CA SER A 87 2.29 -4.29 -16.96
C SER A 87 1.48 -5.60 -16.99
N GLU A 88 0.88 -5.94 -18.12
CA GLU A 88 0.10 -7.18 -18.25
C GLU A 88 0.99 -8.40 -18.14
N GLN A 89 2.08 -8.45 -18.93
CA GLN A 89 3.05 -9.54 -18.91
C GLN A 89 3.73 -9.67 -17.53
N LEU A 90 4.09 -8.55 -16.91
CA LEU A 90 4.69 -8.53 -15.58
C LEU A 90 3.70 -9.04 -14.51
N SER A 91 2.44 -8.63 -14.60
CA SER A 91 1.39 -9.13 -13.69
C SER A 91 1.16 -10.63 -13.86
N GLU A 92 1.14 -11.15 -15.10
CA GLU A 92 0.99 -12.58 -15.36
C GLU A 92 2.17 -13.40 -14.83
N LEU A 93 3.40 -12.92 -15.04
CA LEU A 93 4.59 -13.56 -14.49
C LEU A 93 4.57 -13.58 -12.96
N THR A 94 4.17 -12.46 -12.33
CA THR A 94 4.05 -12.39 -10.88
C THR A 94 2.94 -13.32 -10.37
N ASN A 95 1.81 -13.39 -11.06
CA ASN A 95 0.74 -14.30 -10.72
C ASN A 95 1.14 -15.78 -10.87
N LEU A 96 1.99 -16.12 -11.87
CA LEU A 96 2.57 -17.44 -11.98
C LEU A 96 3.45 -17.76 -10.75
N TYR A 97 4.31 -16.82 -10.35
CA TYR A 97 5.12 -16.98 -9.15
C TYR A 97 4.24 -17.17 -7.91
N PHE A 98 3.17 -16.39 -7.71
CA PHE A 98 2.27 -16.54 -6.56
C PHE A 98 1.61 -17.93 -6.52
N ARG A 99 1.17 -18.44 -7.69
CA ARG A 99 0.63 -19.81 -7.76
C ARG A 99 1.67 -20.87 -7.42
N MET A 100 2.92 -20.75 -7.93
CA MET A 100 4.00 -21.68 -7.63
C MET A 100 4.43 -21.64 -6.17
N ALA A 101 4.28 -20.50 -5.52
CA ALA A 101 4.63 -20.27 -4.13
C ALA A 101 3.46 -20.51 -3.15
N ASP A 102 2.28 -20.94 -3.66
CA ASP A 102 1.04 -21.10 -2.88
C ASP A 102 0.65 -19.84 -2.11
N ILE A 103 0.85 -18.68 -2.74
CA ILE A 103 0.49 -17.37 -2.19
C ILE A 103 -0.89 -16.99 -2.75
N PRO A 104 -1.93 -16.89 -1.92
CA PRO A 104 -3.31 -16.79 -2.39
C PRO A 104 -3.75 -15.34 -2.71
N ILE A 105 -2.92 -14.63 -3.44
CA ILE A 105 -3.18 -13.29 -3.97
C ILE A 105 -2.81 -13.23 -5.46
N ARG A 106 -3.31 -12.21 -6.15
CA ARG A 106 -2.96 -11.96 -7.54
C ARG A 106 -3.04 -10.47 -7.89
N PHE A 107 -2.32 -10.07 -8.92
CA PHE A 107 -2.54 -8.80 -9.63
C PHE A 107 -3.66 -8.95 -10.66
N TRP A 108 -4.38 -7.88 -10.92
CA TRP A 108 -5.18 -7.78 -12.13
C TRP A 108 -4.26 -7.68 -13.34
N SER A 109 -4.23 -8.67 -14.22
CA SER A 109 -3.36 -8.64 -15.41
C SER A 109 -3.88 -7.66 -16.44
N LYS A 110 -5.18 -7.73 -16.77
CA LYS A 110 -5.78 -6.84 -17.77
C LYS A 110 -5.96 -5.43 -17.24
N VAL A 111 -5.60 -4.46 -18.05
CA VAL A 111 -5.64 -3.04 -17.68
C VAL A 111 -7.06 -2.57 -17.36
N GLU A 112 -8.05 -2.98 -18.15
CA GLU A 112 -9.45 -2.60 -17.97
C GLU A 112 -10.02 -3.15 -16.65
N GLU A 113 -9.72 -4.40 -16.32
CA GLU A 113 -10.13 -5.04 -15.06
C GLU A 113 -9.50 -4.32 -13.86
N TRP A 114 -8.22 -3.97 -13.96
CA TRP A 114 -7.53 -3.18 -12.95
C TRP A 114 -8.15 -1.79 -12.78
N GLN A 115 -8.42 -1.07 -13.90
CA GLN A 115 -9.00 0.27 -13.83
C GLN A 115 -10.37 0.26 -13.13
N HIS A 116 -11.24 -0.68 -13.50
CA HIS A 116 -12.55 -0.83 -12.87
C HIS A 116 -12.40 -1.14 -11.39
N TRP A 117 -11.57 -2.13 -11.04
CA TRP A 117 -11.36 -2.53 -9.66
C TRP A 117 -10.79 -1.40 -8.79
N GLU A 118 -9.78 -0.69 -9.26
CA GLU A 118 -9.15 0.42 -8.55
C GLU A 118 -10.14 1.56 -8.29
N VAL A 119 -10.93 1.92 -9.31
CA VAL A 119 -11.96 2.96 -9.20
C VAL A 119 -13.09 2.52 -8.28
N ASP A 120 -13.62 1.32 -8.48
CA ASP A 120 -14.74 0.79 -7.68
C ASP A 120 -14.37 0.67 -6.20
N CYS A 121 -13.17 0.15 -5.89
CA CYS A 121 -12.69 0.08 -4.51
C CYS A 121 -12.50 1.46 -3.90
N PHE A 122 -11.91 2.41 -4.65
CA PHE A 122 -11.72 3.76 -4.15
C PHE A 122 -13.06 4.45 -3.86
N GLU A 123 -14.02 4.38 -4.80
CA GLU A 123 -15.36 4.96 -4.64
C GLU A 123 -16.14 4.27 -3.52
N MET A 124 -16.06 2.95 -3.39
CA MET A 124 -16.69 2.19 -2.32
C MET A 124 -16.20 2.64 -0.93
N LEU A 125 -14.89 2.83 -0.79
CA LEU A 125 -14.27 3.12 0.51
C LEU A 125 -14.21 4.61 0.82
N ASN A 126 -14.06 5.48 -0.18
CA ASN A 126 -13.76 6.90 -0.03
C ASN A 126 -14.75 7.83 -0.72
N GLY A 127 -15.70 7.28 -1.51
CA GLY A 127 -16.64 8.03 -2.35
C GLY A 127 -17.64 8.93 -1.60
N ASP A 128 -17.67 8.84 -0.26
CA ASP A 128 -18.40 9.78 0.58
C ASP A 128 -17.89 11.23 0.45
N ARG A 129 -16.59 11.41 0.11
CA ARG A 129 -15.91 12.70 0.05
C ARG A 129 -14.97 12.90 -1.11
N TYR A 130 -14.44 11.83 -1.68
CA TYR A 130 -13.38 11.86 -2.69
C TYR A 130 -13.79 11.06 -3.90
N ARG A 131 -13.24 11.40 -5.07
CA ARG A 131 -13.59 10.77 -6.34
C ARG A 131 -12.39 10.10 -6.97
N ALA A 132 -12.67 9.01 -7.68
CA ALA A 132 -11.75 8.38 -8.61
C ALA A 132 -12.45 8.11 -9.94
N TYR A 133 -11.69 8.05 -11.03
CA TYR A 133 -12.20 7.73 -12.34
C TYR A 133 -11.10 7.23 -13.28
N ALA A 134 -11.48 6.39 -14.24
CA ALA A 134 -10.59 5.99 -15.32
C ALA A 134 -10.36 7.17 -16.28
N SER A 135 -9.11 7.37 -16.71
CA SER A 135 -8.71 8.48 -17.58
C SER A 135 -7.86 7.97 -18.74
N GLY A 136 -8.49 7.63 -19.84
CA GLY A 136 -7.86 6.96 -20.98
C GLY A 136 -7.57 5.48 -20.70
N ALA A 137 -6.89 4.82 -21.63
CA ALA A 137 -6.79 3.36 -21.67
C ALA A 137 -5.99 2.71 -20.52
N ARG A 138 -5.15 3.45 -19.81
CA ARG A 138 -4.18 2.86 -18.85
C ARG A 138 -4.01 3.71 -17.60
N CYS A 139 -4.97 4.55 -17.26
CA CYS A 139 -4.78 5.55 -16.23
C CYS A 139 -5.99 5.65 -15.30
N VAL A 140 -5.74 5.67 -13.99
CA VAL A 140 -6.72 6.02 -12.96
C VAL A 140 -6.30 7.35 -12.32
N VAL A 141 -7.28 8.20 -12.10
CA VAL A 141 -7.12 9.49 -11.41
C VAL A 141 -7.97 9.44 -10.16
N ALA A 142 -7.36 9.62 -9.00
CA ALA A 142 -8.04 9.68 -7.72
C ALA A 142 -7.75 11.02 -7.02
N GLU A 143 -8.72 11.60 -6.34
CA GLU A 143 -8.48 12.76 -5.48
C GLU A 143 -7.51 12.37 -4.36
N LYS A 144 -6.50 13.23 -4.12
CA LYS A 144 -5.53 12.98 -3.05
C LYS A 144 -6.19 13.07 -1.70
N LEU A 145 -6.10 12.01 -0.93
CA LEU A 145 -6.58 11.98 0.45
C LEU A 145 -5.70 12.88 1.34
N PRO A 146 -6.28 13.64 2.28
CA PRO A 146 -5.52 14.45 3.21
C PRO A 146 -4.83 13.58 4.26
N GLY A 147 -3.60 13.95 4.60
CA GLY A 147 -2.78 13.23 5.58
C GLY A 147 -1.54 12.61 4.95
N GLU A 148 -0.91 11.73 5.69
CA GLU A 148 0.31 11.02 5.34
C GLU A 148 0.11 9.53 5.55
N SER A 149 0.91 8.70 4.86
CA SER A 149 0.85 7.26 5.07
C SER A 149 1.38 6.87 6.46
N ILE A 150 0.89 5.77 6.99
CA ILE A 150 1.45 5.19 8.24
C ILE A 150 2.94 4.86 8.05
N TRP A 151 3.37 4.51 6.84
CA TRP A 151 4.76 4.29 6.49
C TRP A 151 5.66 5.52 6.72
N GLU A 152 5.19 6.72 6.31
CA GLU A 152 5.91 7.97 6.56
C GLU A 152 6.08 8.22 8.07
N HIS A 153 5.05 7.94 8.87
CA HIS A 153 5.14 8.01 10.33
C HIS A 153 6.07 6.96 10.93
N LEU A 154 6.14 5.76 10.36
CA LEU A 154 7.10 4.72 10.75
C LEU A 154 8.54 5.18 10.51
N ASN A 155 8.84 5.68 9.31
CA ASN A 155 10.18 6.14 8.92
C ASN A 155 10.66 7.33 9.76
N ARG A 156 9.76 8.26 10.07
CA ARG A 156 10.06 9.41 10.94
C ARG A 156 10.02 9.08 12.44
N ARG A 157 9.69 7.84 12.80
CA ARG A 157 9.53 7.38 14.20
C ARG A 157 8.47 8.17 14.98
N THR A 158 7.46 8.66 14.31
CA THR A 158 6.33 9.43 14.88
C THR A 158 5.05 8.61 15.02
N LEU A 159 5.10 7.30 14.74
CA LEU A 159 3.95 6.40 14.88
C LEU A 159 3.42 6.36 16.31
N THR A 160 2.12 6.51 16.46
CA THR A 160 1.44 6.51 17.75
C THR A 160 0.37 5.42 17.84
N ARG A 161 -0.02 5.05 19.07
CA ARG A 161 -1.15 4.13 19.29
C ARG A 161 -2.47 4.68 18.74
N ARG A 162 -2.63 6.02 18.69
CA ARG A 162 -3.81 6.67 18.13
C ARG A 162 -3.94 6.38 16.62
N MET A 163 -2.84 6.49 15.89
CA MET A 163 -2.77 6.16 14.46
C MET A 163 -3.08 4.70 14.20
N LEU A 164 -2.51 3.79 15.00
CA LEU A 164 -2.77 2.36 14.90
C LEU A 164 -4.25 2.00 15.14
N ARG A 165 -4.90 2.64 16.12
CA ARG A 165 -6.34 2.47 16.33
C ARG A 165 -7.15 2.99 15.14
N ALA A 166 -6.78 4.13 14.57
CA ALA A 166 -7.45 4.67 13.39
C ALA A 166 -7.30 3.74 12.19
N ALA A 167 -6.08 3.21 11.95
CA ALA A 167 -5.82 2.22 10.89
C ALA A 167 -6.66 0.94 11.10
N ALA A 168 -6.65 0.37 12.29
CA ALA A 168 -7.43 -0.82 12.61
C ALA A 168 -8.95 -0.62 12.44
N THR A 169 -9.46 0.55 12.86
CA THR A 169 -10.87 0.92 12.66
C THR A 169 -11.21 1.01 11.18
N GLU A 170 -10.31 1.54 10.36
CA GLU A 170 -10.50 1.62 8.92
C GLU A 170 -10.49 0.24 8.27
N PHE A 171 -9.53 -0.64 8.59
CA PHE A 171 -9.55 -2.04 8.11
C PHE A 171 -10.86 -2.72 8.49
N ARG A 172 -11.30 -2.58 9.75
CA ARG A 172 -12.57 -3.16 10.19
C ARG A 172 -13.75 -2.61 9.40
N ARG A 173 -13.81 -1.30 9.16
CA ARG A 173 -14.85 -0.65 8.35
C ARG A 173 -14.84 -1.18 6.91
N ALA A 174 -13.66 -1.20 6.29
CA ALA A 174 -13.48 -1.67 4.92
C ALA A 174 -13.90 -3.15 4.76
N HIS A 175 -13.56 -3.99 5.70
CA HIS A 175 -13.93 -5.40 5.73
C HIS A 175 -15.44 -5.66 5.93
N GLN A 176 -16.24 -4.64 6.21
CA GLN A 176 -17.71 -4.75 6.31
C GLN A 176 -18.42 -4.45 5.00
N PHE A 177 -17.72 -3.90 3.99
CA PHE A 177 -18.32 -3.65 2.68
C PHE A 177 -18.56 -4.96 1.94
N TRP A 178 -19.66 -5.02 1.21
CA TRP A 178 -19.93 -6.09 0.27
C TRP A 178 -19.09 -5.93 -0.99
N SER A 179 -18.56 -7.02 -1.51
CA SER A 179 -17.86 -7.08 -2.78
C SER A 179 -18.49 -8.14 -3.68
N ASP A 180 -18.95 -7.74 -4.86
CA ASP A 180 -19.49 -8.66 -5.86
C ASP A 180 -18.41 -9.63 -6.37
N HIS A 181 -17.15 -9.19 -6.39
CA HIS A 181 -16.02 -10.03 -6.75
C HIS A 181 -15.88 -11.24 -5.81
N PHE A 182 -15.99 -11.02 -4.50
CA PHE A 182 -15.90 -12.09 -3.50
C PHE A 182 -17.24 -12.74 -3.20
N ARG A 183 -18.36 -12.19 -3.68
CA ARG A 183 -19.72 -12.53 -3.24
C ARG A 183 -19.82 -12.56 -1.72
N GLY A 184 -19.24 -11.57 -1.08
CA GLY A 184 -19.06 -11.47 0.37
C GLY A 184 -18.30 -10.22 0.78
N CYS A 185 -17.77 -10.24 2.00
CA CYS A 185 -17.01 -9.10 2.51
C CYS A 185 -15.76 -8.85 1.70
N TRP A 186 -15.49 -7.57 1.45
CA TRP A 186 -14.30 -7.08 0.76
C TRP A 186 -13.01 -7.32 1.58
N SER A 187 -11.87 -7.38 0.90
CA SER A 187 -10.54 -7.43 1.49
C SER A 187 -9.53 -6.72 0.57
N HIS A 188 -8.42 -6.23 1.13
CA HIS A 188 -7.46 -5.39 0.42
C HIS A 188 -6.49 -6.19 -0.47
N GLY A 189 -5.87 -7.23 0.08
CA GLY A 189 -4.84 -8.03 -0.59
C GLY A 189 -3.41 -7.49 -0.40
N ASP A 190 -3.25 -6.19 -0.19
CA ASP A 190 -1.95 -5.54 0.08
C ASP A 190 -2.09 -4.43 1.14
N GLY A 191 -2.54 -4.82 2.32
CA GLY A 191 -2.81 -3.90 3.44
C GLY A 191 -1.56 -3.33 4.11
N THR A 192 -0.53 -2.91 3.36
CA THR A 192 0.71 -2.34 3.89
C THR A 192 0.49 -0.99 4.58
N SER A 193 1.44 -0.56 5.40
CA SER A 193 1.40 0.76 6.05
C SER A 193 1.47 1.93 5.07
N GLN A 194 1.96 1.70 3.85
CA GLN A 194 1.98 2.68 2.76
C GLN A 194 0.57 2.96 2.23
N ASN A 195 -0.27 1.93 2.22
CA ASN A 195 -1.63 1.97 1.69
C ASN A 195 -2.67 2.46 2.72
N VAL A 196 -2.21 2.93 3.88
CA VAL A 196 -3.05 3.49 4.94
C VAL A 196 -2.71 4.95 5.17
N ILE A 197 -3.54 5.87 4.68
CA ILE A 197 -3.38 7.32 4.86
C ILE A 197 -4.06 7.76 6.16
N TYR A 198 -3.29 8.33 7.09
CA TYR A 198 -3.81 8.88 8.34
C TYR A 198 -3.94 10.40 8.27
N ASN A 199 -5.13 10.90 8.57
CA ASN A 199 -5.38 12.33 8.68
C ASN A 199 -5.46 12.75 10.16
N PRO A 200 -4.48 13.50 10.69
CA PRO A 200 -4.45 13.90 12.08
C PRO A 200 -5.61 14.86 12.47
N SER A 201 -6.06 15.71 11.54
CA SER A 201 -7.14 16.68 11.79
C SER A 201 -8.49 16.02 12.07
N SER A 202 -8.78 14.91 11.40
CA SER A 202 -10.01 14.14 11.61
C SER A 202 -9.82 12.90 12.48
N ASN A 203 -8.58 12.55 12.81
CA ASN A 203 -8.20 11.30 13.46
C ASN A 203 -8.75 10.06 12.75
N ARG A 204 -8.75 10.06 11.42
CA ARG A 204 -9.24 8.95 10.59
C ARG A 204 -8.12 8.42 9.71
N ALA A 205 -8.16 7.13 9.47
CA ALA A 205 -7.39 6.50 8.41
C ALA A 205 -8.29 6.19 7.20
N ARG A 206 -7.68 6.02 6.02
CA ARG A 206 -8.32 5.59 4.78
C ARG A 206 -7.39 4.71 3.98
N LEU A 207 -7.96 3.74 3.29
CA LEU A 207 -7.21 2.81 2.44
C LEU A 207 -7.12 3.32 1.01
N ILE A 208 -6.00 3.03 0.38
CA ILE A 208 -5.67 3.33 -1.03
C ILE A 208 -4.95 2.15 -1.65
N ASP A 209 -4.78 2.18 -2.97
CA ASP A 209 -3.98 1.22 -3.74
C ASP A 209 -4.51 -0.21 -3.74
N PHE A 210 -5.41 -0.51 -4.67
CA PHE A 210 -6.19 -1.75 -4.70
C PHE A 210 -5.77 -2.71 -5.83
N GLU A 211 -4.51 -2.68 -6.27
CA GLU A 211 -4.06 -3.45 -7.43
C GLU A 211 -3.88 -4.95 -7.17
N ILE A 212 -3.68 -5.33 -5.92
CA ILE A 212 -3.57 -6.74 -5.50
C ILE A 212 -4.90 -7.20 -4.91
N VAL A 213 -5.30 -8.42 -5.23
CA VAL A 213 -6.56 -8.99 -4.76
C VAL A 213 -6.33 -10.41 -4.26
N HIS A 214 -7.01 -10.79 -3.20
CA HIS A 214 -7.03 -12.17 -2.71
C HIS A 214 -7.72 -13.12 -3.68
N GLU A 215 -7.29 -14.38 -3.67
CA GLU A 215 -8.02 -15.43 -4.38
C GLU A 215 -9.41 -15.67 -3.76
N LYS A 216 -10.39 -15.94 -4.64
CA LYS A 216 -11.79 -16.16 -4.23
C LYS A 216 -11.99 -17.41 -3.36
N SER A 217 -11.07 -18.35 -3.44
CA SER A 217 -11.09 -19.60 -2.68
C SER A 217 -10.89 -19.39 -1.18
N LEU A 218 -10.28 -18.29 -0.77
CA LEU A 218 -10.07 -17.98 0.63
C LEU A 218 -11.38 -17.60 1.34
N THR A 219 -11.54 -18.11 2.57
CA THR A 219 -12.62 -17.66 3.43
C THR A 219 -12.49 -16.19 3.80
N ARG A 220 -13.59 -15.54 4.17
CA ARG A 220 -13.58 -14.16 4.68
C ARG A 220 -12.53 -13.95 5.77
N ALA A 221 -12.55 -14.82 6.78
CA ALA A 221 -11.66 -14.67 7.93
C ALA A 221 -10.17 -14.82 7.53
N ALA A 222 -9.87 -15.70 6.56
CA ALA A 222 -8.51 -15.88 6.06
C ALA A 222 -8.01 -14.64 5.30
N ARG A 223 -8.83 -14.05 4.42
CA ARG A 223 -8.48 -12.82 3.67
C ARG A 223 -8.27 -11.63 4.61
N HIS A 224 -9.18 -11.42 5.55
CA HIS A 224 -9.05 -10.33 6.51
C HIS A 224 -7.85 -10.53 7.42
N ALA A 225 -7.54 -11.77 7.81
CA ALA A 225 -6.37 -12.09 8.61
C ALA A 225 -5.06 -11.80 7.85
N ASP A 226 -5.02 -12.09 6.54
CA ASP A 226 -3.86 -11.75 5.70
C ASP A 226 -3.65 -10.23 5.62
N ASP A 227 -4.70 -9.44 5.41
CA ASP A 227 -4.59 -7.96 5.43
C ASP A 227 -3.99 -7.44 6.75
N LEU A 228 -4.42 -7.99 7.89
CA LEU A 228 -3.84 -7.63 9.18
C LEU A 228 -2.39 -8.09 9.30
N LEU A 229 -2.07 -9.28 8.83
CA LEU A 229 -0.72 -9.83 8.84
C LEU A 229 0.23 -8.96 8.03
N VAL A 230 -0.16 -8.57 6.80
CA VAL A 230 0.62 -7.69 5.92
C VAL A 230 0.97 -6.38 6.62
N PHE A 231 -0.03 -5.72 7.24
CA PHE A 231 0.19 -4.49 8.01
C PHE A 231 1.18 -4.67 9.17
N LEU A 232 1.08 -5.80 9.89
CA LEU A 232 1.97 -6.11 11.01
C LEU A 232 3.39 -6.46 10.56
N LEU A 233 3.54 -7.18 9.43
CA LEU A 233 4.83 -7.55 8.87
C LEU A 233 5.61 -6.32 8.39
N ASP A 234 4.93 -5.35 7.79
CA ASP A 234 5.54 -4.11 7.34
C ASP A 234 6.20 -3.32 8.51
N MET A 235 5.61 -3.38 9.69
CA MET A 235 6.17 -2.78 10.90
C MET A 235 7.31 -3.59 11.53
N VAL A 236 7.43 -4.90 11.21
CA VAL A 236 8.32 -5.82 11.96
C VAL A 236 9.80 -5.47 11.84
N GLY A 237 10.24 -4.87 10.74
CA GLY A 237 11.62 -4.46 10.51
C GLY A 237 11.98 -3.13 11.17
N ILE A 238 11.04 -2.21 11.22
CA ILE A 238 11.25 -0.78 11.50
C ILE A 238 11.03 -0.45 12.97
N VAL A 239 9.94 -0.94 13.54
CA VAL A 239 9.59 -0.66 14.95
C VAL A 239 10.55 -1.36 15.90
N SER A 240 10.94 -0.70 16.99
CA SER A 240 11.80 -1.30 18.00
C SER A 240 11.19 -2.56 18.64
N SER A 241 12.01 -3.47 19.14
CA SER A 241 11.52 -4.72 19.77
C SER A 241 10.64 -4.46 20.99
N ARG A 242 10.88 -3.36 21.71
CA ARG A 242 10.08 -2.97 22.89
C ARG A 242 8.71 -2.44 22.51
N GLN A 243 8.57 -1.83 21.33
CA GLN A 243 7.33 -1.18 20.90
C GLN A 243 6.48 -2.06 19.98
N TRP A 244 7.10 -2.97 19.21
CA TRP A 244 6.41 -3.73 18.18
C TRP A 244 5.22 -4.54 18.74
N LEU A 245 5.43 -5.32 19.81
CA LEU A 245 4.34 -6.11 20.41
C LEU A 245 3.21 -5.24 21.00
N PRO A 246 3.48 -4.20 21.81
CA PRO A 246 2.44 -3.28 22.26
C PRO A 246 1.68 -2.59 21.13
N PHE A 247 2.34 -2.23 20.04
CA PHE A 247 1.72 -1.61 18.87
C PHE A 247 0.83 -2.61 18.12
N SER A 248 1.33 -3.82 17.89
CA SER A 248 0.56 -4.90 17.27
C SER A 248 -0.70 -5.23 18.06
N MET A 249 -0.60 -5.36 19.38
CA MET A 249 -1.76 -5.61 20.24
C MET A 249 -2.74 -4.43 20.22
N THR A 250 -2.26 -3.17 20.25
CA THR A 250 -3.13 -1.98 20.12
C THR A 250 -3.93 -1.99 18.81
N PHE A 251 -3.30 -2.40 17.71
CA PHE A 251 -3.95 -2.52 16.40
C PHE A 251 -5.00 -3.64 16.42
N LEU A 252 -4.65 -4.84 16.88
CA LEU A 252 -5.56 -5.99 16.92
C LEU A 252 -6.74 -5.77 17.88
N GLU A 253 -6.51 -5.16 19.04
CA GLU A 253 -7.57 -4.81 20.00
C GLU A 253 -8.58 -3.81 19.40
N ALA A 254 -8.09 -2.82 18.65
CA ALA A 254 -8.96 -1.86 17.99
C ALA A 254 -9.71 -2.47 16.79
N TYR A 255 -9.11 -3.41 16.07
CA TYR A 255 -9.78 -4.17 15.02
C TYR A 255 -10.92 -5.05 15.60
N GLY A 256 -10.66 -5.85 16.63
CA GLY A 256 -11.65 -6.45 17.52
C GLY A 256 -12.54 -7.56 16.94
N ASP A 257 -12.20 -8.19 15.80
CA ASP A 257 -12.89 -9.39 15.28
C ASP A 257 -12.13 -10.64 15.73
N ALA A 258 -12.73 -11.37 16.67
CA ALA A 258 -12.13 -12.54 17.31
C ALA A 258 -11.88 -13.69 16.30
N GLU A 259 -12.77 -13.90 15.33
CA GLU A 259 -12.63 -14.95 14.30
C GLU A 259 -11.43 -14.66 13.40
N VAL A 260 -11.30 -13.40 12.94
CA VAL A 260 -10.18 -12.95 12.11
C VAL A 260 -8.87 -13.04 12.86
N ILE A 261 -8.84 -12.61 14.14
CA ILE A 261 -7.63 -12.69 14.97
C ILE A 261 -7.23 -14.13 15.24
N ALA A 262 -8.21 -15.05 15.37
CA ALA A 262 -7.94 -16.49 15.48
C ALA A 262 -7.32 -17.08 14.21
N HIS A 263 -7.78 -16.63 13.03
CA HIS A 263 -7.16 -16.98 11.75
C HIS A 263 -5.75 -16.39 11.61
N LEU A 264 -5.57 -15.12 11.95
CA LEU A 264 -4.25 -14.48 11.96
C LEU A 264 -3.25 -15.27 12.80
N ARG A 265 -3.65 -15.71 14.00
CA ARG A 265 -2.77 -16.50 14.87
C ARG A 265 -2.24 -17.76 14.20
N LYS A 266 -3.05 -18.42 13.35
CA LYS A 266 -2.63 -19.61 12.59
C LYS A 266 -1.64 -19.31 11.48
N GLN A 267 -1.54 -18.05 11.04
CA GLN A 267 -0.67 -17.58 9.97
C GLN A 267 0.64 -16.95 10.49
N LEU A 268 0.88 -16.94 11.81
CA LEU A 268 2.06 -16.29 12.41
C LEU A 268 3.34 -17.15 12.36
N ASP A 269 3.39 -18.16 11.51
CA ASP A 269 4.59 -18.94 11.24
C ASP A 269 5.27 -18.50 9.95
N LEU A 270 6.61 -18.61 9.89
CA LEU A 270 7.36 -18.29 8.69
C LEU A 270 7.08 -19.34 7.61
N PRO A 271 6.73 -18.94 6.37
CA PRO A 271 6.56 -19.89 5.30
C PRO A 271 7.91 -20.46 4.86
N GLY A 272 7.86 -21.66 4.28
CA GLY A 272 9.00 -22.27 3.59
C GLY A 272 8.95 -22.06 2.07
N GLY A 273 9.94 -22.61 1.37
CA GLY A 273 9.97 -22.63 -0.10
C GLY A 273 9.94 -21.26 -0.74
N LEU A 274 9.26 -21.15 -1.89
CA LEU A 274 9.18 -19.90 -2.67
C LEU A 274 8.42 -18.78 -1.94
N ALA A 275 7.47 -19.11 -1.07
CA ALA A 275 6.70 -18.11 -0.31
C ALA A 275 7.59 -17.25 0.60
N TRP A 276 8.76 -17.76 0.99
CA TRP A 276 9.76 -17.03 1.76
C TRP A 276 10.22 -15.74 1.08
N ILE A 277 10.34 -15.72 -0.25
CA ILE A 277 10.77 -14.53 -1.01
C ILE A 277 9.76 -13.40 -0.81
N TRP A 278 8.47 -13.71 -0.95
CA TRP A 278 7.39 -12.73 -0.76
C TRP A 278 7.31 -12.20 0.67
N TRP A 279 7.54 -13.07 1.65
CA TRP A 279 7.65 -12.65 3.04
C TRP A 279 8.87 -11.76 3.28
N GLY A 280 9.97 -12.02 2.59
CA GLY A 280 11.13 -11.13 2.57
C GLY A 280 10.74 -9.72 2.14
N VAL A 281 10.01 -9.59 1.04
CA VAL A 281 9.48 -8.31 0.55
C VAL A 281 8.60 -7.64 1.61
N ARG A 282 7.60 -8.35 2.14
CA ARG A 282 6.67 -7.83 3.16
C ARG A 282 7.35 -7.45 4.49
N THR A 283 8.49 -8.01 4.80
CA THR A 283 9.26 -7.72 6.03
C THR A 283 10.46 -6.82 5.78
N ASN A 284 10.60 -6.25 4.58
CA ASN A 284 11.79 -5.51 4.14
C ASN A 284 13.08 -6.31 4.40
N PHE A 285 13.07 -7.60 4.09
CA PHE A 285 14.15 -8.55 4.33
C PHE A 285 14.76 -8.49 5.73
N THR A 286 13.92 -8.20 6.71
CA THR A 286 14.31 -8.25 8.11
C THR A 286 14.81 -9.63 8.48
N ASN A 287 15.86 -9.71 9.32
CA ASN A 287 16.45 -10.97 9.77
C ASN A 287 15.38 -11.99 10.22
N PRO A 288 15.35 -13.19 9.63
CA PRO A 288 14.32 -14.22 9.86
C PRO A 288 14.15 -14.61 11.33
N ALA A 289 15.24 -14.74 12.07
CA ALA A 289 15.18 -15.09 13.50
C ALA A 289 14.47 -13.99 14.31
N LYS A 290 14.70 -12.72 13.95
CA LYS A 290 14.00 -11.57 14.56
C LYS A 290 12.50 -11.61 14.21
N VAL A 291 12.14 -11.88 12.95
CA VAL A 291 10.74 -12.00 12.53
C VAL A 291 10.07 -13.15 13.28
N LYS A 292 10.64 -14.35 13.25
CA LYS A 292 10.13 -15.54 13.94
C LYS A 292 9.90 -15.28 15.42
N GLY A 293 10.88 -14.69 16.12
CA GLY A 293 10.77 -14.37 17.54
C GLY A 293 9.64 -13.39 17.85
N ARG A 294 9.44 -12.36 16.99
CA ARG A 294 8.35 -11.39 17.13
C ARG A 294 6.98 -12.02 16.88
N LEU A 295 6.83 -12.82 15.85
CA LEU A 295 5.58 -13.52 15.53
C LEU A 295 5.20 -14.52 16.63
N ALA A 296 6.16 -15.28 17.15
CA ALA A 296 5.93 -16.18 18.29
C ALA A 296 5.48 -15.43 19.56
N ASN A 297 6.06 -14.24 19.82
CA ASN A 297 5.62 -13.39 20.94
C ASN A 297 4.19 -12.88 20.72
N LEU A 298 3.84 -12.46 19.50
CA LEU A 298 2.49 -12.02 19.14
C LEU A 298 1.50 -13.18 19.31
N SER A 299 1.79 -14.37 18.78
CA SER A 299 0.94 -15.55 18.91
C SER A 299 0.64 -15.87 20.39
N ARG A 300 1.67 -15.80 21.26
CA ARG A 300 1.50 -15.99 22.71
C ARG A 300 0.65 -14.89 23.36
N ALA A 301 0.86 -13.63 22.96
CA ALA A 301 0.09 -12.52 23.49
C ALA A 301 -1.39 -12.60 23.08
N ILE A 302 -1.69 -12.96 21.82
CA ILE A 302 -3.05 -13.20 21.35
C ILE A 302 -3.70 -14.32 22.16
N ALA A 303 -3.00 -15.45 22.38
CA ALA A 303 -3.53 -16.58 23.16
C ALA A 303 -3.90 -16.21 24.60
N LYS A 304 -3.15 -15.28 25.21
CA LYS A 304 -3.41 -14.80 26.58
C LYS A 304 -4.41 -13.66 26.66
N SER A 305 -4.81 -13.10 25.54
CA SER A 305 -5.72 -11.96 25.50
C SER A 305 -7.17 -12.38 25.70
N LYS A 306 -8.02 -11.39 26.05
CA LYS A 306 -9.47 -11.57 26.17
C LYS A 306 -10.19 -12.11 24.92
N PHE A 307 -9.53 -12.10 23.76
CA PHE A 307 -10.07 -12.71 22.53
C PHE A 307 -10.29 -14.23 22.68
N TYR A 308 -9.62 -14.89 23.63
CA TYR A 308 -9.72 -16.33 23.89
C TYR A 308 -10.21 -16.68 25.29
N GLY A 309 -10.28 -15.71 26.23
CA GLY A 309 -10.64 -15.97 27.63
C GLY A 309 -12.08 -16.41 27.86
N ASP A 310 -12.98 -16.15 26.93
CA ASP A 310 -14.41 -16.44 27.10
C ASP A 310 -14.88 -17.74 26.42
N ALA A 311 -14.03 -18.44 25.67
CA ALA A 311 -14.42 -19.69 25.01
C ALA A 311 -14.60 -20.87 25.99
N GLY A 312 -14.06 -20.77 27.22
CA GLY A 312 -14.14 -21.81 28.27
C GLY A 312 -15.21 -21.57 29.34
N SER A 313 -15.74 -20.34 29.46
CA SER A 313 -16.71 -20.01 30.54
C SER A 313 -18.07 -19.48 30.04
N ALA A 314 -18.36 -19.58 28.76
CA ALA A 314 -19.63 -19.16 28.16
C ALA A 314 -20.78 -20.19 28.36
N ARG A 315 -20.90 -20.80 29.54
CA ARG A 315 -22.22 -21.09 30.07
C ARG A 315 -22.78 -19.76 30.64
N VAL A 316 -23.85 -19.27 29.98
CA VAL A 316 -24.72 -18.22 30.48
C VAL A 316 -24.16 -16.76 30.33
N ARG A 317 -24.20 -16.25 29.11
CA ARG A 317 -24.81 -14.96 28.79
C ARG A 317 -25.01 -14.87 27.27
N ASN A 318 -26.17 -15.31 26.84
CA ASN A 318 -26.63 -15.29 25.45
C ASN A 318 -26.90 -13.84 24.98
N ARG A 319 -25.89 -12.98 25.01
CA ARG A 319 -25.87 -11.77 24.19
C ARG A 319 -25.24 -12.17 22.87
N ARG A 320 -26.06 -12.61 21.93
CA ARG A 320 -25.71 -12.72 20.51
C ARG A 320 -25.09 -11.38 20.11
N ARG A 321 -23.74 -11.26 20.17
CA ARG A 321 -23.07 -10.25 19.38
C ARG A 321 -23.39 -10.62 17.93
N PRO A 322 -23.99 -9.72 17.15
CA PRO A 322 -24.32 -10.04 15.77
C PRO A 322 -23.03 -10.48 15.10
N SER A 323 -23.06 -11.70 14.53
CA SER A 323 -22.08 -12.09 13.53
C SER A 323 -22.03 -10.93 12.53
N ILE A 324 -20.85 -10.43 12.20
CA ILE A 324 -20.69 -9.33 11.25
C ILE A 324 -21.20 -9.85 9.91
N SER A 325 -22.49 -9.65 9.65
CA SER A 325 -23.04 -9.79 8.30
C SER A 325 -22.46 -8.62 7.51
N CYS A 326 -21.87 -8.92 6.34
CA CYS A 326 -21.47 -7.87 5.42
C CYS A 326 -22.72 -7.02 5.13
N GLN A 327 -22.68 -5.77 5.52
CA GLN A 327 -23.75 -4.86 5.19
C GLN A 327 -23.74 -4.69 3.68
N GLN A 328 -24.80 -5.12 3.01
CA GLN A 328 -25.11 -4.64 1.67
C GLN A 328 -25.48 -3.16 1.79
N ILE A 329 -24.49 -2.34 2.07
CA ILE A 329 -24.58 -0.92 1.80
C ILE A 329 -24.51 -0.86 0.28
N LYS A 330 -25.69 -0.94 -0.38
CA LYS A 330 -25.74 -0.54 -1.77
C LYS A 330 -25.13 0.85 -1.78
N PRO A 331 -23.99 1.07 -2.45
CA PRO A 331 -23.54 2.42 -2.68
C PRO A 331 -24.74 3.10 -3.31
N GLY A 332 -25.19 4.22 -2.75
CA GLY A 332 -26.13 5.10 -3.42
C GLY A 332 -25.40 5.62 -4.66
N ILE A 333 -25.31 4.77 -5.67
CA ILE A 333 -24.85 5.14 -6.99
C ILE A 333 -25.88 6.16 -7.44
N PRO A 334 -25.56 7.45 -7.51
CA PRO A 334 -26.33 8.33 -8.32
C PRO A 334 -26.21 7.68 -9.69
N LYS A 335 -27.33 7.19 -10.25
CA LYS A 335 -27.38 6.69 -11.62
C LYS A 335 -26.54 7.64 -12.44
N ALA A 336 -25.38 7.18 -12.87
CA ALA A 336 -24.52 7.93 -13.75
C ALA A 336 -25.41 8.22 -14.94
N SER A 337 -25.95 9.43 -14.99
CA SER A 337 -26.49 9.99 -16.19
C SER A 337 -25.41 9.76 -17.21
N SER A 338 -25.69 8.91 -18.16
CA SER A 338 -24.88 8.64 -19.34
C SER A 338 -24.83 9.90 -20.21
N ARG A 339 -24.34 10.98 -19.64
CA ARG A 339 -23.83 12.12 -20.38
C ARG A 339 -22.43 11.74 -20.81
N THR A 340 -22.34 10.98 -21.88
CA THR A 340 -21.21 10.99 -22.78
C THR A 340 -20.90 12.46 -23.07
N LEU A 341 -19.92 13.01 -22.34
CA LEU A 341 -19.31 14.28 -22.69
C LEU A 341 -18.55 14.01 -23.98
N ALA A 342 -19.30 14.10 -25.10
CA ALA A 342 -18.72 14.28 -26.41
C ALA A 342 -17.93 15.60 -26.35
N ILE A 343 -16.66 15.51 -26.07
CA ILE A 343 -15.71 16.58 -26.31
C ILE A 343 -15.64 16.71 -27.81
N LYS A 344 -16.48 17.61 -28.37
CA LYS A 344 -16.32 18.13 -29.73
C LYS A 344 -14.98 18.87 -29.72
N ASP A 345 -13.93 18.19 -30.15
CA ASP A 345 -12.70 18.82 -30.60
C ASP A 345 -13.07 19.72 -31.78
N ARG A 346 -13.27 20.99 -31.48
CA ARG A 346 -13.22 22.04 -32.51
C ARG A 346 -11.75 22.20 -32.91
N ALA A 347 -11.28 21.31 -33.76
CA ALA A 347 -10.13 21.60 -34.60
C ALA A 347 -10.52 22.77 -35.54
N LYS A 348 -10.15 23.98 -35.18
CA LYS A 348 -10.12 25.09 -36.13
C LYS A 348 -9.07 24.73 -37.17
N ALA A 349 -9.55 24.32 -38.35
CA ALA A 349 -8.76 24.24 -39.55
C ALA A 349 -8.20 25.64 -39.81
N VAL A 350 -6.92 25.84 -39.57
CA VAL A 350 -6.17 26.99 -40.07
C VAL A 350 -5.80 26.64 -41.50
N SER A 351 -6.51 27.27 -42.45
CA SER A 351 -6.17 27.23 -43.87
C SER A 351 -4.74 27.82 -44.07
N PRO A 352 -3.87 27.17 -44.84
CA PRO A 352 -2.57 27.75 -45.16
C PRO A 352 -2.76 28.93 -46.12
N GLY A 353 -2.46 30.15 -45.65
CA GLY A 353 -2.45 31.34 -46.44
C GLY A 353 -1.37 31.28 -47.52
N ILE A 354 -1.82 31.53 -48.77
CA ILE A 354 -0.98 31.65 -49.97
C ILE A 354 -0.03 32.84 -49.78
N PRO A 355 1.29 32.72 -50.02
CA PRO A 355 2.20 33.86 -49.95
C PRO A 355 1.98 34.83 -51.13
N ARG A 356 1.63 36.06 -50.81
CA ARG A 356 1.59 37.17 -51.81
C ARG A 356 3.01 37.48 -52.27
N ARG A 357 3.22 37.42 -53.60
CA ARG A 357 4.44 37.88 -54.29
C ARG A 357 4.58 39.40 -54.08
N LEU A 358 5.72 39.85 -53.64
CA LEU A 358 6.13 41.25 -53.66
C LEU A 358 6.51 41.66 -55.06
N PRO A 359 6.18 42.91 -55.49
CA PRO A 359 6.59 43.43 -56.78
C PRO A 359 8.05 43.85 -56.79
N THR A 360 8.77 43.42 -57.81
CA THR A 360 10.12 43.89 -58.14
C THR A 360 10.06 45.34 -58.60
N LYS A 361 10.84 46.20 -57.93
CA LYS A 361 11.13 47.55 -58.47
C LYS A 361 12.36 47.47 -59.39
N THR A 362 12.17 47.96 -60.60
CA THR A 362 13.19 48.40 -61.53
C THR A 362 13.88 49.61 -61.05
#